data_753a03f0c55bdd9357c0e9edd11a5a72
#
_entry.id   753a03f0c55bdd9357c0e9edd11a5a72
#
_cell.length_a   1.000
_cell.length_b   1.000
_cell.length_c   1.000
_cell.angle_alpha   90.00
_cell.angle_beta   90.00
_cell.angle_gamma   90.00
#
_symmetry.space_group_name_H-M   'P 1'
#
loop_
_entity.id
_entity.type
_entity.pdbx_description
1 polymer ?
#
loop_
_entity_poly.entity_id
_entity_poly.type
_entity_poly.pdbx_seq_one_letter_code
_entity_poly.pdbx_strand_id
1 'polypeptide(L)'
;MENIIFQDLVAAYFTKLDSLMIDGSGSSGQPLGIRNVSGINTVTYTDASPTVAEAFPKLADAVQKVNANRFAPATAILMHPRRWGFFTAGLDSSNRPLIVPQGNNPDNPMGIGEAASYGNVVGNLLGIPVITDANITTSDGGGNDQDQIYVIKVDDHILFEDNLMQLKFEETNAGSLTTKMVVYGYNAFASGRYPAGMTKIQGTGLITPSF
;
A
#
# COMPACT_ATOMS: atom_id res chain seq x y z
N MET A 1 24.78 17.23 13.53
CA MET A 1 23.90 16.27 14.21
C MET A 1 22.43 16.67 14.14
N GLU A 2 22.08 17.91 14.45
CA GLU A 2 20.68 18.41 14.47
C GLU A 2 19.93 18.13 13.17
N ASN A 3 20.51 18.45 12.02
CA ASN A 3 19.88 18.20 10.71
C ASN A 3 19.57 16.72 10.45
N ILE A 4 20.42 15.80 10.94
CA ILE A 4 20.19 14.37 10.79
C ILE A 4 18.97 13.94 11.60
N ILE A 5 18.88 14.43 12.86
CA ILE A 5 17.73 14.13 13.72
C ILE A 5 16.42 14.67 13.11
N PHE A 6 16.43 15.87 12.54
CA PHE A 6 15.25 16.41 11.86
C PHE A 6 14.88 15.61 10.62
N GLN A 7 15.84 15.14 9.83
CA GLN A 7 15.58 14.27 8.69
C GLN A 7 14.92 12.95 9.12
N ASP A 8 15.41 12.34 10.21
CA ASP A 8 14.85 11.11 10.75
C ASP A 8 13.43 11.32 11.29
N LEU A 9 13.19 12.46 11.97
CA LEU A 9 11.85 12.82 12.45
C LEU A 9 10.85 13.05 11.29
N VAL A 10 11.30 13.70 10.22
CA VAL A 10 10.48 13.92 9.02
C VAL A 10 10.16 12.59 8.34
N ALA A 11 11.15 11.70 8.21
CA ALA A 11 10.94 10.36 7.65
C ALA A 11 9.94 9.56 8.51
N ALA A 12 10.06 9.60 9.82
CA ALA A 12 9.12 8.95 10.74
C ALA A 12 7.70 9.54 10.64
N TYR A 13 7.58 10.87 10.45
CA TYR A 13 6.28 11.52 10.24
C TYR A 13 5.60 10.99 8.98
N PHE A 14 6.30 10.96 7.84
CA PHE A 14 5.72 10.47 6.58
C PHE A 14 5.38 8.97 6.64
N THR A 15 6.24 8.14 7.24
CA THR A 15 5.92 6.72 7.48
C THR A 15 4.66 6.56 8.31
N LYS A 16 4.48 7.38 9.35
CA LYS A 16 3.26 7.36 10.17
C LYS A 16 2.05 7.84 9.40
N LEU A 17 2.21 8.86 8.54
CA LEU A 17 1.13 9.37 7.69
C LEU A 17 0.65 8.29 6.71
N ASP A 18 1.56 7.60 6.02
CA ASP A 18 1.25 6.49 5.11
C ASP A 18 0.49 5.37 5.85
N SER A 19 0.99 4.98 7.03
CA SER A 19 0.31 3.98 7.87
C SER A 19 -1.12 4.40 8.25
N LEU A 20 -1.35 5.69 8.54
CA LEU A 20 -2.69 6.21 8.86
C LEU A 20 -3.60 6.30 7.64
N MET A 21 -3.06 6.60 6.45
CA MET A 21 -3.85 6.58 5.21
C MET A 21 -4.33 5.16 4.86
N ILE A 22 -3.56 4.14 5.21
CA ILE A 22 -3.95 2.74 4.97
C ILE A 22 -4.88 2.23 6.08
N ASP A 23 -4.48 2.36 7.35
CA ASP A 23 -5.10 1.67 8.49
C ASP A 23 -5.69 2.61 9.56
N GLY A 24 -5.79 3.89 9.30
CA GLY A 24 -6.35 4.86 10.25
C GLY A 24 -7.80 4.54 10.63
N SER A 25 -8.11 4.69 11.93
CA SER A 25 -9.40 4.30 12.49
C SER A 25 -10.56 5.27 12.20
N GLY A 26 -10.28 6.49 11.75
CA GLY A 26 -11.27 7.56 11.62
C GLY A 26 -11.76 8.13 12.95
N SER A 27 -11.08 7.82 14.06
CA SER A 27 -11.41 8.26 15.42
C SER A 27 -10.17 8.68 16.19
N SER A 28 -10.34 9.35 17.33
CA SER A 28 -9.23 9.75 18.22
C SER A 28 -8.14 10.57 17.50
N GLY A 29 -8.54 11.46 16.58
CA GLY A 29 -7.60 12.32 15.85
C GLY A 29 -6.89 11.62 14.69
N GLN A 30 -7.30 10.40 14.32
CA GLN A 30 -6.78 9.71 13.15
C GLN A 30 -7.71 9.87 11.95
N PRO A 31 -7.19 10.06 10.72
CA PRO A 31 -7.99 10.01 9.51
C PRO A 31 -8.57 8.61 9.29
N LEU A 32 -9.62 8.51 8.47
CA LEU A 32 -10.18 7.22 8.07
C LEU A 32 -9.31 6.60 6.97
N GLY A 33 -8.61 5.53 7.29
CA GLY A 33 -7.77 4.79 6.34
C GLY A 33 -8.59 3.94 5.35
N ILE A 34 -7.97 3.62 4.21
CA ILE A 34 -8.59 2.85 3.11
C ILE A 34 -9.18 1.54 3.62
N ARG A 35 -8.48 0.84 4.52
CA ARG A 35 -8.89 -0.44 5.09
C ARG A 35 -10.21 -0.37 5.84
N ASN A 36 -10.47 0.74 6.53
CA ASN A 36 -11.59 0.93 7.46
C ASN A 36 -12.80 1.62 6.84
N VAL A 37 -12.74 1.96 5.55
CA VAL A 37 -13.89 2.53 4.83
C VAL A 37 -14.99 1.48 4.71
N SER A 38 -16.20 1.85 5.13
CA SER A 38 -17.39 0.99 4.99
C SER A 38 -17.96 1.03 3.56
N GLY A 39 -18.56 -0.09 3.12
CA GLY A 39 -19.22 -0.15 1.81
C GLY A 39 -18.28 -0.35 0.61
N ILE A 40 -17.00 -0.66 0.84
CA ILE A 40 -16.08 -1.04 -0.23
C ILE A 40 -16.43 -2.43 -0.79
N ASN A 41 -16.10 -2.65 -2.06
CA ASN A 41 -16.25 -3.97 -2.66
C ASN A 41 -15.29 -4.97 -1.99
N THR A 42 -15.73 -6.22 -1.87
CA THR A 42 -14.90 -7.27 -1.28
C THR A 42 -14.82 -8.47 -2.23
N VAL A 43 -13.63 -9.02 -2.38
CA VAL A 43 -13.35 -10.31 -3.02
C VAL A 43 -12.77 -11.22 -1.96
N THR A 44 -13.39 -12.37 -1.76
CA THR A 44 -12.87 -13.39 -0.86
C THR A 44 -12.03 -14.39 -1.64
N TYR A 45 -10.79 -14.58 -1.19
CA TYR A 45 -9.90 -15.62 -1.69
C TYR A 45 -9.61 -16.60 -0.55
N THR A 46 -10.27 -17.77 -0.60
CA THR A 46 -10.10 -18.82 0.39
C THR A 46 -9.40 -19.99 -0.25
N ASP A 47 -8.20 -20.27 0.20
CA ASP A 47 -7.38 -21.39 -0.22
C ASP A 47 -6.41 -21.79 0.89
N ALA A 48 -6.13 -23.09 1.04
CA ALA A 48 -5.19 -23.60 2.02
C ALA A 48 -3.75 -23.70 1.46
N SER A 49 -3.60 -23.70 0.13
CA SER A 49 -2.31 -23.83 -0.57
C SER A 49 -2.29 -22.88 -1.77
N PRO A 50 -2.35 -21.56 -1.55
CA PRO A 50 -2.58 -20.57 -2.59
C PRO A 50 -1.47 -20.59 -3.65
N THR A 51 -1.88 -20.53 -4.91
CA THR A 51 -0.99 -20.41 -6.08
C THR A 51 -1.20 -19.07 -6.79
N VAL A 52 -0.19 -18.63 -7.55
CA VAL A 52 -0.31 -17.41 -8.36
C VAL A 52 -1.41 -17.54 -9.41
N ALA A 53 -1.55 -18.74 -10.01
CA ALA A 53 -2.58 -19.00 -11.01
C ALA A 53 -4.00 -18.86 -10.46
N GLU A 54 -4.24 -19.19 -9.19
CA GLU A 54 -5.53 -19.06 -8.51
C GLU A 54 -5.77 -17.63 -7.97
N ALA A 55 -4.70 -16.94 -7.57
CA ALA A 55 -4.78 -15.56 -7.10
C ALA A 55 -5.12 -14.58 -8.23
N PHE A 56 -4.63 -14.83 -9.45
CA PHE A 56 -4.79 -13.94 -10.59
C PHE A 56 -6.25 -13.70 -11.00
N PRO A 57 -7.14 -14.71 -11.09
CA PRO A 57 -8.58 -14.49 -11.31
C PRO A 57 -9.26 -13.65 -10.23
N LYS A 58 -8.81 -13.74 -8.98
CA LYS A 58 -9.34 -12.91 -7.88
C LYS A 58 -8.98 -11.45 -8.05
N LEU A 59 -7.78 -11.19 -8.57
CA LEU A 59 -7.36 -9.83 -8.90
C LEU A 59 -8.19 -9.29 -10.07
N ALA A 60 -8.46 -10.09 -11.10
CA ALA A 60 -9.32 -9.70 -12.22
C ALA A 60 -10.77 -9.40 -11.75
N ASP A 61 -11.32 -10.21 -10.83
CA ASP A 61 -12.64 -9.95 -10.22
C ASP A 61 -12.64 -8.62 -9.44
N ALA A 62 -11.56 -8.34 -8.71
CA ALA A 62 -11.44 -7.08 -7.97
C ALA A 62 -11.43 -5.86 -8.89
N VAL A 63 -10.67 -5.93 -9.99
CA VAL A 63 -10.62 -4.86 -11.01
C VAL A 63 -12.00 -4.67 -11.66
N GLN A 64 -12.65 -5.76 -12.05
CA GLN A 64 -13.98 -5.72 -12.65
C GLN A 64 -15.00 -5.07 -11.72
N LYS A 65 -14.97 -5.37 -10.40
CA LYS A 65 -15.88 -4.78 -9.42
C LYS A 65 -15.71 -3.27 -9.29
N VAL A 66 -14.46 -2.76 -9.30
CA VAL A 66 -14.22 -1.31 -9.33
C VAL A 66 -14.82 -0.71 -10.60
N ASN A 67 -14.47 -1.27 -11.75
CA ASN A 67 -14.90 -0.72 -13.05
C ASN A 67 -16.43 -0.69 -13.18
N ALA A 68 -17.11 -1.77 -12.75
CA ALA A 68 -18.56 -1.87 -12.83
C ALA A 68 -19.30 -0.97 -11.82
N ASN A 69 -18.85 -0.97 -10.57
CA ASN A 69 -19.58 -0.29 -9.49
C ASN A 69 -19.26 1.22 -9.42
N ARG A 70 -18.04 1.61 -9.87
CA ARG A 70 -17.62 3.02 -9.90
C ARG A 70 -17.90 3.70 -11.26
N PHE A 71 -18.18 2.91 -12.30
CA PHE A 71 -18.30 3.39 -13.69
C PHE A 71 -17.03 4.10 -14.19
N ALA A 72 -15.87 3.70 -13.67
CA ALA A 72 -14.57 4.26 -14.03
C ALA A 72 -13.48 3.20 -13.81
N PRO A 73 -12.38 3.22 -14.59
CA PRO A 73 -11.32 2.23 -14.45
C PRO A 73 -10.57 2.37 -13.12
N ALA A 74 -10.15 1.24 -12.59
CA ALA A 74 -9.17 1.19 -11.49
C ALA A 74 -7.83 1.75 -11.98
N THR A 75 -7.11 2.47 -11.12
CA THR A 75 -5.86 3.16 -11.49
C THR A 75 -4.65 2.69 -10.72
N ALA A 76 -4.81 2.00 -9.59
CA ALA A 76 -3.69 1.44 -8.83
C ALA A 76 -4.08 0.16 -8.09
N ILE A 77 -3.08 -0.71 -7.91
CA ILE A 77 -3.15 -1.89 -7.06
C ILE A 77 -2.15 -1.69 -5.93
N LEU A 78 -2.63 -1.73 -4.69
CA LEU A 78 -1.79 -1.63 -3.50
C LEU A 78 -1.65 -3.00 -2.87
N MET A 79 -0.42 -3.40 -2.53
CA MET A 79 -0.15 -4.66 -1.83
C MET A 79 1.12 -4.58 -0.98
N HIS A 80 1.23 -5.46 0.01
CA HIS A 80 2.46 -5.59 0.77
C HIS A 80 3.60 -6.15 -0.09
N PRO A 81 4.88 -5.75 0.10
CA PRO A 81 6.02 -6.24 -0.68
C PRO A 81 6.13 -7.77 -0.72
N ARG A 82 5.79 -8.47 0.40
CA ARG A 82 5.79 -9.96 0.41
C ARG A 82 4.80 -10.55 -0.59
N ARG A 83 3.67 -9.88 -0.85
CA ARG A 83 2.67 -10.33 -1.82
C ARG A 83 3.13 -10.09 -3.24
N TRP A 84 3.84 -9.01 -3.51
CA TRP A 84 4.50 -8.81 -4.79
C TRP A 84 5.56 -9.90 -5.05
N GLY A 85 6.37 -10.24 -4.02
CA GLY A 85 7.30 -11.36 -4.09
C GLY A 85 6.62 -12.68 -4.47
N PHE A 86 5.44 -12.97 -3.88
CA PHE A 86 4.64 -14.15 -4.24
C PHE A 86 4.25 -14.16 -5.73
N PHE A 87 3.78 -13.04 -6.27
CA PHE A 87 3.41 -12.95 -7.68
C PHE A 87 4.61 -13.11 -8.62
N THR A 88 5.74 -12.53 -8.29
CA THR A 88 6.96 -12.60 -9.13
C THR A 88 7.68 -13.93 -9.02
N ALA A 89 7.51 -14.68 -7.93
CA ALA A 89 8.06 -16.01 -7.76
C ALA A 89 7.26 -17.09 -8.49
N GLY A 90 6.05 -16.80 -8.95
CA GLY A 90 5.20 -17.77 -9.64
C GLY A 90 5.79 -18.21 -10.98
N LEU A 91 5.90 -19.53 -11.17
CA LEU A 91 6.42 -20.17 -12.39
C LEU A 91 5.31 -20.97 -13.06
N ASP A 92 5.41 -21.11 -14.38
CA ASP A 92 4.60 -22.09 -15.14
C ASP A 92 5.18 -23.51 -15.06
N SER A 93 4.50 -24.46 -15.67
CA SER A 93 4.95 -25.87 -15.74
C SER A 93 6.28 -26.06 -16.50
N SER A 94 6.76 -25.04 -17.19
CA SER A 94 8.03 -25.00 -17.91
C SER A 94 9.09 -24.16 -17.19
N ASN A 95 8.89 -23.84 -15.92
CA ASN A 95 9.76 -22.99 -15.09
C ASN A 95 9.97 -21.57 -15.64
N ARG A 96 8.98 -21.03 -16.36
CA ARG A 96 9.01 -19.64 -16.83
C ARG A 96 8.22 -18.76 -15.86
N PRO A 97 8.70 -17.53 -15.55
CA PRO A 97 7.96 -16.60 -14.72
C PRO A 97 6.58 -16.31 -15.31
N LEU A 98 5.53 -16.41 -14.48
CA LEU A 98 4.16 -16.04 -14.86
C LEU A 98 3.99 -14.54 -14.98
N ILE A 99 4.70 -13.78 -14.16
CA ILE A 99 4.69 -12.32 -14.15
C ILE A 99 6.11 -11.85 -14.37
N VAL A 100 6.30 -11.11 -15.47
CA VAL A 100 7.59 -10.49 -15.80
C VAL A 100 7.50 -9.02 -15.46
N PRO A 101 8.40 -8.49 -14.62
CA PRO A 101 8.45 -7.05 -14.33
C PRO A 101 8.58 -6.23 -15.62
N GLN A 102 7.92 -5.08 -15.64
CA GLN A 102 7.93 -4.19 -16.80
C GLN A 102 9.36 -3.78 -17.17
N GLY A 103 9.65 -3.74 -18.46
CA GLY A 103 10.97 -3.37 -18.98
C GLY A 103 11.90 -4.56 -19.28
N ASN A 104 11.44 -5.80 -19.06
CA ASN A 104 12.17 -6.98 -19.50
C ASN A 104 11.86 -7.30 -20.97
N ASN A 105 12.62 -6.72 -21.87
CA ASN A 105 12.56 -6.95 -23.31
C ASN A 105 13.97 -7.33 -23.82
N PRO A 106 14.14 -7.72 -25.10
CA PRO A 106 15.44 -8.10 -25.67
C PRO A 106 16.51 -7.01 -25.53
N ASP A 107 16.10 -5.73 -25.50
CA ASP A 107 17.02 -4.60 -25.39
C ASP A 107 17.33 -4.25 -23.92
N ASN A 108 16.51 -4.72 -22.97
CA ASN A 108 16.70 -4.51 -21.54
C ASN A 108 16.44 -5.79 -20.73
N PRO A 109 17.31 -6.81 -20.84
CA PRO A 109 17.11 -8.11 -20.17
C PRO A 109 17.16 -8.05 -18.65
N MET A 110 17.67 -6.95 -18.05
CA MET A 110 17.71 -6.78 -16.59
C MET A 110 16.40 -6.21 -16.02
N GLY A 111 15.44 -5.86 -16.87
CA GLY A 111 14.12 -5.47 -16.43
C GLY A 111 14.02 -4.12 -15.68
N ILE A 112 15.04 -3.28 -15.78
CA ILE A 112 15.03 -1.93 -15.20
C ILE A 112 14.32 -0.99 -16.18
N GLY A 113 13.00 -0.93 -16.10
CA GLY A 113 12.17 -0.05 -16.90
C GLY A 113 11.79 1.24 -16.18
N GLU A 114 10.97 2.06 -16.85
CA GLU A 114 10.46 3.34 -16.33
C GLU A 114 9.71 3.23 -14.98
N ALA A 115 9.24 2.04 -14.60
CA ALA A 115 8.61 1.82 -13.30
C ALA A 115 9.50 2.21 -12.12
N ALA A 116 10.82 2.13 -12.26
CA ALA A 116 11.77 2.59 -11.23
C ALA A 116 11.76 4.11 -11.03
N SER A 117 11.18 4.87 -11.95
CA SER A 117 11.10 6.35 -11.88
C SER A 117 9.94 6.85 -11.01
N TYR A 118 8.98 6.00 -10.65
CA TYR A 118 7.75 6.39 -9.96
C TYR A 118 7.68 5.91 -8.50
N GLY A 119 8.79 5.89 -7.81
CA GLY A 119 8.84 5.55 -6.38
C GLY A 119 8.49 4.09 -6.12
N ASN A 120 7.44 3.81 -5.33
CA ASN A 120 7.04 2.46 -4.92
C ASN A 120 6.29 1.64 -5.99
N VAL A 121 6.21 2.12 -7.24
CA VAL A 121 5.65 1.34 -8.36
C VAL A 121 6.65 0.27 -8.77
N VAL A 122 6.29 -1.00 -8.57
CA VAL A 122 7.17 -2.14 -8.78
C VAL A 122 6.91 -2.89 -10.08
N GLY A 123 5.76 -2.65 -10.71
CA GLY A 123 5.38 -3.31 -11.96
C GLY A 123 3.93 -3.03 -12.32
N ASN A 124 3.40 -3.78 -13.30
CA ASN A 124 2.00 -3.69 -13.74
C ASN A 124 1.35 -5.08 -13.68
N LEU A 125 0.12 -5.13 -13.18
CA LEU A 125 -0.76 -6.29 -13.29
C LEU A 125 -2.05 -5.88 -13.98
N LEU A 126 -2.49 -6.63 -14.97
CA LEU A 126 -3.70 -6.33 -15.76
C LEU A 126 -3.68 -4.92 -16.38
N GLY A 127 -2.49 -4.38 -16.68
CA GLY A 127 -2.33 -3.02 -17.21
C GLY A 127 -2.45 -1.91 -16.17
N ILE A 128 -2.55 -2.25 -14.87
CA ILE A 128 -2.67 -1.32 -13.76
C ILE A 128 -1.36 -1.32 -12.97
N PRO A 129 -0.79 -0.15 -12.61
CA PRO A 129 0.44 -0.07 -11.83
C PRO A 129 0.24 -0.69 -10.44
N VAL A 130 1.24 -1.45 -10.02
CA VAL A 130 1.32 -2.04 -8.68
C VAL A 130 2.22 -1.19 -7.82
N ILE A 131 1.68 -0.76 -6.70
CA ILE A 131 2.37 0.02 -5.66
C ILE A 131 2.53 -0.89 -4.45
N THR A 132 3.75 -1.01 -3.95
CA THR A 132 4.01 -1.77 -2.73
C THR A 132 4.19 -0.84 -1.54
N ASP A 133 3.56 -1.19 -0.42
CA ASP A 133 3.71 -0.48 0.83
C ASP A 133 3.83 -1.46 2.01
N ALA A 134 4.90 -1.32 2.78
CA ALA A 134 5.17 -2.15 3.94
C ALA A 134 4.26 -1.83 5.15
N ASN A 135 3.52 -0.72 5.13
CA ASN A 135 2.54 -0.38 6.16
C ASN A 135 1.22 -1.16 6.01
N ILE A 136 1.02 -1.86 4.89
CA ILE A 136 -0.14 -2.76 4.76
C ILE A 136 0.03 -3.89 5.76
N THR A 137 -0.99 -4.10 6.60
CA THR A 137 -0.94 -5.12 7.64
C THR A 137 -0.75 -6.52 7.05
N THR A 138 0.03 -7.32 7.75
CA THR A 138 0.28 -8.73 7.44
C THR A 138 -0.27 -9.66 8.52
N SER A 139 -1.05 -9.11 9.46
CA SER A 139 -1.53 -9.78 10.66
C SER A 139 -3.05 -9.89 10.67
N ASP A 140 -3.70 -9.97 9.51
CA ASP A 140 -5.13 -10.18 9.40
C ASP A 140 -5.52 -11.66 9.51
N GLY A 141 -6.84 -11.88 9.64
CA GLY A 141 -7.41 -13.21 9.76
C GLY A 141 -7.25 -13.86 11.13
N GLY A 142 -7.83 -15.04 11.29
CA GLY A 142 -7.79 -15.80 12.56
C GLY A 142 -6.40 -16.31 12.94
N GLY A 143 -5.48 -16.46 11.98
CA GLY A 143 -4.09 -16.86 12.16
C GLY A 143 -3.12 -15.70 12.37
N ASN A 144 -3.56 -14.46 12.24
CA ASN A 144 -2.72 -13.26 12.24
C ASN A 144 -1.54 -13.33 11.24
N ASP A 145 -1.77 -13.90 10.06
CA ASP A 145 -0.77 -14.18 9.04
C ASP A 145 -1.17 -13.73 7.63
N GLN A 146 -2.38 -13.19 7.49
CA GLN A 146 -2.95 -12.76 6.22
C GLN A 146 -2.61 -11.30 5.93
N ASP A 147 -2.40 -10.99 4.66
CA ASP A 147 -2.38 -9.62 4.15
C ASP A 147 -3.62 -9.31 3.30
N GLN A 148 -3.69 -8.09 2.80
CA GLN A 148 -4.77 -7.63 1.94
C GLN A 148 -4.21 -7.00 0.68
N ILE A 149 -4.96 -7.12 -0.42
CA ILE A 149 -4.68 -6.41 -1.67
C ILE A 149 -5.83 -5.42 -1.89
N TYR A 150 -5.49 -4.20 -2.26
CA TYR A 150 -6.46 -3.16 -2.58
C TYR A 150 -6.34 -2.78 -4.05
N VAL A 151 -7.47 -2.77 -4.73
CA VAL A 151 -7.60 -2.22 -6.09
C VAL A 151 -8.41 -0.94 -5.96
N ILE A 152 -7.82 0.18 -6.34
CA ILE A 152 -8.38 1.50 -6.09
C ILE A 152 -8.39 2.40 -7.33
N LYS A 153 -9.29 3.36 -7.32
CA LYS A 153 -9.22 4.55 -8.17
C LYS A 153 -8.61 5.69 -7.36
N VAL A 154 -7.36 6.02 -7.64
CA VAL A 154 -6.56 7.00 -6.86
C VAL A 154 -7.23 8.37 -6.77
N ASP A 155 -7.82 8.87 -7.88
CA ASP A 155 -8.45 10.20 -7.92
C ASP A 155 -9.63 10.37 -6.93
N ASP A 156 -10.19 9.26 -6.44
CA ASP A 156 -11.29 9.29 -5.45
C ASP A 156 -10.79 9.54 -4.02
N HIS A 157 -9.46 9.50 -3.80
CA HIS A 157 -8.80 9.72 -2.52
C HIS A 157 -8.11 11.08 -2.54
N ILE A 158 -8.39 11.91 -1.55
CA ILE A 158 -7.83 13.25 -1.46
C ILE A 158 -7.14 13.40 -0.11
N LEU A 159 -5.85 13.68 -0.14
CA LEU A 159 -5.07 14.08 1.03
C LEU A 159 -5.00 15.62 1.07
N PHE A 160 -5.41 16.20 2.17
CA PHE A 160 -5.18 17.59 2.51
C PHE A 160 -4.06 17.64 3.53
N GLU A 161 -3.00 18.33 3.22
CA GLU A 161 -1.82 18.43 4.08
C GLU A 161 -1.42 19.90 4.21
N ASP A 162 -1.14 20.32 5.43
CA ASP A 162 -0.56 21.62 5.73
C ASP A 162 0.98 21.53 5.75
N ASN A 163 1.64 22.68 5.75
CA ASN A 163 3.10 22.74 5.80
C ASN A 163 3.62 22.06 7.07
N LEU A 164 4.60 21.17 6.88
CA LEU A 164 5.29 20.52 7.98
C LEU A 164 6.10 21.53 8.78
N MET A 165 5.87 21.58 10.09
CA MET A 165 6.59 22.49 11.00
C MET A 165 7.62 21.71 11.81
N GLN A 166 8.83 22.26 11.86
CA GLN A 166 9.94 21.77 12.66
C GLN A 166 10.24 22.78 13.77
N LEU A 167 10.19 22.34 15.02
CA LEU A 167 10.44 23.17 16.20
C LEU A 167 11.55 22.58 17.05
N LYS A 168 12.39 23.47 17.57
CA LYS A 168 13.43 23.17 18.54
C LYS A 168 13.20 23.99 19.79
N PHE A 169 13.12 23.31 20.93
CA PHE A 169 12.95 23.93 22.24
C PHE A 169 14.20 23.71 23.08
N GLU A 170 14.98 24.75 23.30
CA GLU A 170 16.21 24.69 24.09
C GLU A 170 15.96 25.00 25.58
N GLU A 171 15.01 25.90 25.87
CA GLU A 171 14.77 26.40 27.23
C GLU A 171 13.97 25.45 28.13
N THR A 172 13.10 24.61 27.57
CA THR A 172 12.20 23.75 28.35
C THR A 172 12.92 22.79 29.29
N ASN A 173 14.16 22.39 28.92
CA ASN A 173 14.98 21.42 29.67
C ASN A 173 16.37 21.99 29.99
N ALA A 174 16.50 23.30 30.16
CA ALA A 174 17.79 23.95 30.41
C ALA A 174 18.53 23.39 31.64
N GLY A 175 17.77 22.97 32.68
CA GLY A 175 18.34 22.33 33.86
C GLY A 175 18.94 20.94 33.63
N SER A 176 18.57 20.28 32.55
CA SER A 176 19.05 18.92 32.17
C SER A 176 20.00 18.95 30.97
N LEU A 177 20.28 20.12 30.41
CA LEU A 177 21.07 20.31 29.19
C LEU A 177 20.54 19.49 27.99
N THR A 178 19.21 19.27 27.94
CA THR A 178 18.55 18.51 26.87
C THR A 178 17.76 19.45 25.96
N THR A 179 17.74 19.15 24.67
CA THR A 179 17.00 19.89 23.66
C THR A 179 15.82 19.04 23.17
N LYS A 180 14.60 19.59 23.16
CA LYS A 180 13.43 18.93 22.61
C LYS A 180 13.25 19.35 21.14
N MET A 181 13.22 18.38 20.24
CA MET A 181 12.92 18.57 18.82
C MET A 181 11.53 17.99 18.53
N VAL A 182 10.72 18.72 17.79
CA VAL A 182 9.35 18.33 17.44
C VAL A 182 9.13 18.60 15.97
N VAL A 183 8.53 17.62 15.28
CA VAL A 183 7.98 17.79 13.94
C VAL A 183 6.49 17.52 14.01
N TYR A 184 5.68 18.41 13.46
CA TYR A 184 4.24 18.24 13.41
C TYR A 184 3.66 18.84 12.12
N GLY A 185 2.51 18.31 11.73
CA GLY A 185 1.72 18.80 10.61
C GLY A 185 0.24 18.46 10.82
N TYR A 186 -0.62 19.17 10.15
CA TYR A 186 -2.05 18.90 10.13
C TYR A 186 -2.39 18.24 8.81
N ASN A 187 -3.16 17.16 8.87
CA ASN A 187 -3.62 16.45 7.68
C ASN A 187 -5.08 16.02 7.82
N ALA A 188 -5.75 15.88 6.67
CA ALA A 188 -7.06 15.27 6.59
C ALA A 188 -7.09 14.38 5.33
N PHE A 189 -7.62 13.18 5.45
CA PHE A 189 -7.70 12.22 4.36
C PHE A 189 -9.15 11.85 4.06
N ALA A 190 -9.60 12.14 2.85
CA ALA A 190 -10.93 11.81 2.36
C ALA A 190 -10.89 10.51 1.55
N SER A 191 -10.91 9.36 2.21
CA SER A 191 -10.89 8.02 1.59
C SER A 191 -12.29 7.50 1.26
N GLY A 192 -13.29 7.86 2.06
CA GLY A 192 -14.65 7.31 1.99
C GLY A 192 -15.59 8.02 1.02
N ARG A 193 -15.11 8.91 0.16
CA ARG A 193 -15.96 9.70 -0.75
C ARG A 193 -16.71 8.81 -1.76
N TYR A 194 -16.04 7.80 -2.31
CA TYR A 194 -16.60 6.84 -3.26
C TYR A 194 -16.18 5.41 -2.89
N PRO A 195 -16.86 4.75 -1.95
CA PRO A 195 -16.49 3.38 -1.52
C PRO A 195 -16.51 2.37 -2.67
N ALA A 196 -17.40 2.57 -3.66
CA ALA A 196 -17.48 1.73 -4.85
C ALA A 196 -16.22 1.79 -5.75
N GLY A 197 -15.38 2.84 -5.60
CA GLY A 197 -14.10 3.00 -6.29
C GLY A 197 -12.96 2.15 -5.71
N MET A 198 -13.26 1.34 -4.71
CA MET A 198 -12.30 0.48 -4.03
C MET A 198 -12.78 -0.95 -3.95
N THR A 199 -11.86 -1.89 -4.11
CA THR A 199 -12.09 -3.32 -3.85
C THR A 199 -10.97 -3.87 -2.98
N LYS A 200 -11.33 -4.60 -1.94
CA LYS A 200 -10.43 -5.30 -1.04
C LYS A 200 -10.48 -6.80 -1.34
N ILE A 201 -9.31 -7.41 -1.54
CA ILE A 201 -9.16 -8.86 -1.59
C ILE A 201 -8.66 -9.31 -0.22
N GLN A 202 -9.32 -10.29 0.39
CA GLN A 202 -8.99 -10.82 1.71
C GLN A 202 -9.30 -12.32 1.80
N GLY A 203 -8.73 -13.00 2.80
CA GLY A 203 -9.04 -14.40 3.10
C GLY A 203 -7.79 -15.27 3.21
N THR A 204 -8.01 -16.56 3.52
CA THR A 204 -6.95 -17.54 3.82
C THR A 204 -6.00 -17.81 2.65
N GLY A 205 -6.37 -17.47 1.42
CA GLY A 205 -5.47 -17.52 0.27
C GLY A 205 -4.40 -16.42 0.26
N LEU A 206 -4.47 -15.47 1.20
CA LEU A 206 -3.47 -14.41 1.37
C LEU A 206 -2.61 -14.59 2.64
N ILE A 207 -2.41 -15.83 3.08
CA ILE A 207 -1.46 -16.17 4.16
C ILE A 207 -0.02 -15.86 3.74
N THR A 208 0.89 -15.92 4.71
CA THR A 208 2.33 -15.72 4.45
C THR A 208 2.79 -16.65 3.33
N PRO A 209 3.35 -16.10 2.21
CA PRO A 209 3.82 -16.93 1.12
C PRO A 209 4.99 -17.82 1.53
N SER A 210 5.01 -19.06 0.99
CA SER A 210 6.19 -19.93 0.97
C SER A 210 6.77 -19.89 -0.46
N PHE A 211 8.10 -19.76 -0.57
CA PHE A 211 8.83 -19.71 -1.83
C PHE A 211 9.58 -21.02 -2.07
#